data_928df84948497d267c2c357217ca9091
#
_entry.id   928df84948497d267c2c357217ca9091
#
_cell.length_a   1.000
_cell.length_b   1.000
_cell.length_c   1.000
_cell.angle_alpha   90.00
_cell.angle_beta   90.00
_cell.angle_gamma   90.00
#
_symmetry.space_group_name_H-M   'P 1'
#
loop_
_entity.id
_entity.type
_entity.pdbx_description
1 polymer ?
#
loop_
_entity_poly.entity_id
_entity_poly.type
_entity_poly.pdbx_seq_one_letter_code
_entity_poly.pdbx_strand_id
1 'polypeptide(L)'
;MELPIDHFRLLGVSPSANAEEVLRAFQLRLDRPPKQGFTYEVLAQRSELLRLSADLLSNPAERQSYELALIEGSSGLELSSNREVAGLLLLWESNASFQAFKLAKKALQPPQAPALGSGRESDLTLIAALACRDASIEEQACRRYASGADLLQEGIQLLQRMGKLVEERKTLESDLESLLPYRVLDLLSREKEDDKSHQEGLMLLEDFVNKRGGLEGKRNSEKIAGLNQNDFELFFLQIRKFLTAKEQSKIYVNWYRRGSEDAGFLAAFALIASGYSYRKPELLQEARKYLRNININGFDPMPLIGCLDLLLGDVTQAESRFRSSSDEKLKDWLDNYPGETLGALCDYCRNWLKKDVLVGFSDVEIQTVNLDDWFASQEVQIYVEQLETKGALGIAKAGFSFLSSLTPEQQIENNSSINLDDQADLPMPGGALDEILKEKSFKSRFQSRDAFLRSDLFKKIISKYYSIFELIKNSDFKSYILKRPIYTSALAFIGLFILGTSLGIIVQRKASENNNLNNISSSESVVNTPRRVGS
;
A
#
# COMPACT_ATOMS: atom_id res chain seq x y z
N MET A 1 -14.37 25.59 -31.98
CA MET A 1 -13.53 24.60 -31.31
C MET A 1 -13.80 23.25 -31.97
N GLU A 2 -12.77 22.51 -32.30
CA GLU A 2 -12.89 21.11 -32.77
C GLU A 2 -12.91 20.18 -31.56
N LEU A 3 -13.93 19.30 -31.49
CA LEU A 3 -14.01 18.29 -30.44
C LEU A 3 -13.32 17.00 -30.90
N PRO A 4 -12.53 16.34 -30.05
CA PRO A 4 -11.85 15.09 -30.40
C PRO A 4 -12.81 13.89 -30.28
N ILE A 5 -13.98 13.97 -30.90
CA ILE A 5 -15.02 12.95 -30.88
C ILE A 5 -15.79 12.95 -32.21
N ASP A 6 -16.08 11.77 -32.72
CA ASP A 6 -16.92 11.58 -33.92
C ASP A 6 -18.41 11.47 -33.55
N HIS A 7 -19.28 11.62 -34.57
CA HIS A 7 -20.74 11.56 -34.39
C HIS A 7 -21.24 10.18 -33.89
N PHE A 8 -20.55 9.07 -34.22
CA PHE A 8 -20.92 7.73 -33.74
C PHE A 8 -20.70 7.62 -32.23
N ARG A 9 -19.52 8.02 -31.78
CA ARG A 9 -19.20 8.04 -30.33
C ARG A 9 -20.08 9.04 -29.59
N LEU A 10 -20.37 10.18 -30.17
CA LEU A 10 -21.23 11.18 -29.58
C LEU A 10 -22.64 10.65 -29.30
N LEU A 11 -23.22 9.86 -30.22
CA LEU A 11 -24.51 9.18 -30.01
C LEU A 11 -24.40 7.88 -29.22
N GLY A 12 -23.19 7.30 -29.10
CA GLY A 12 -22.96 6.00 -28.48
C GLY A 12 -23.41 4.83 -29.34
N VAL A 13 -23.28 4.94 -30.67
CA VAL A 13 -23.65 3.91 -31.62
C VAL A 13 -22.44 3.32 -32.32
N SER A 14 -22.59 2.07 -32.80
CA SER A 14 -21.56 1.45 -33.66
C SER A 14 -21.50 2.13 -35.03
N PRO A 15 -20.30 2.21 -35.66
CA PRO A 15 -20.22 2.59 -37.08
C PRO A 15 -21.03 1.72 -38.01
N SER A 16 -21.41 0.51 -37.62
CA SER A 16 -22.28 -0.40 -38.37
C SER A 16 -23.77 -0.21 -38.08
N ALA A 17 -24.17 0.68 -37.19
CA ALA A 17 -25.55 0.90 -36.78
C ALA A 17 -26.40 1.39 -37.99
N ASN A 18 -27.63 0.89 -38.13
CA ASN A 18 -28.56 1.38 -39.11
C ASN A 18 -29.28 2.66 -38.66
N ALA A 19 -30.02 3.32 -39.54
CA ALA A 19 -30.71 4.59 -39.24
C ALA A 19 -31.72 4.45 -38.09
N GLU A 20 -32.39 3.33 -37.94
CA GLU A 20 -33.34 3.08 -36.85
C GLU A 20 -32.63 2.99 -35.49
N GLU A 21 -31.47 2.31 -35.43
CA GLU A 21 -30.65 2.22 -34.23
C GLU A 21 -30.07 3.59 -33.83
N VAL A 22 -29.65 4.40 -34.81
CA VAL A 22 -29.21 5.78 -34.60
C VAL A 22 -30.32 6.64 -33.95
N LEU A 23 -31.53 6.61 -34.53
CA LEU A 23 -32.66 7.36 -34.02
C LEU A 23 -33.10 6.88 -32.63
N ARG A 24 -33.04 5.59 -32.35
CA ARG A 24 -33.32 5.02 -31.04
C ARG A 24 -32.28 5.51 -30.01
N ALA A 25 -31.00 5.49 -30.34
CA ALA A 25 -29.92 5.97 -29.47
C ALA A 25 -30.06 7.48 -29.18
N PHE A 26 -30.38 8.27 -30.19
CA PHE A 26 -30.68 9.69 -30.04
C PHE A 26 -31.83 9.92 -29.05
N GLN A 27 -32.97 9.22 -29.23
CA GLN A 27 -34.11 9.37 -28.33
C GLN A 27 -33.76 9.02 -26.89
N LEU A 28 -33.04 7.90 -26.69
CA LEU A 28 -32.56 7.48 -25.35
C LEU A 28 -31.68 8.52 -24.69
N ARG A 29 -30.79 9.16 -25.44
CA ARG A 29 -29.93 10.23 -24.90
C ARG A 29 -30.69 11.54 -24.63
N LEU A 30 -31.67 11.84 -25.46
CA LEU A 30 -32.53 13.02 -25.27
C LEU A 30 -33.39 12.88 -24.01
N ASP A 31 -33.95 11.68 -23.76
CA ASP A 31 -34.82 11.39 -22.61
C ASP A 31 -34.04 11.34 -21.28
N ARG A 32 -32.71 11.28 -21.34
CA ARG A 32 -31.81 11.19 -20.16
C ARG A 32 -30.85 12.36 -20.10
N PRO A 33 -31.33 13.58 -19.86
CA PRO A 33 -30.43 14.72 -19.66
C PRO A 33 -29.64 14.57 -18.35
N PRO A 34 -28.44 15.12 -18.25
CA PRO A 34 -27.67 15.17 -17.02
C PRO A 34 -28.42 15.94 -15.93
N LYS A 35 -28.37 15.43 -14.68
CA LYS A 35 -29.12 15.98 -13.54
C LYS A 35 -28.32 16.95 -12.65
N GLN A 36 -27.12 17.30 -13.04
CA GLN A 36 -26.12 18.00 -12.21
C GLN A 36 -26.30 19.53 -12.13
N GLY A 37 -27.41 20.06 -12.56
CA GLY A 37 -27.71 21.51 -12.40
C GLY A 37 -27.10 22.40 -13.48
N PHE A 38 -26.92 21.90 -14.68
CA PHE A 38 -26.55 22.70 -15.86
C PHE A 38 -27.63 23.69 -16.26
N THR A 39 -27.23 24.81 -16.88
CA THR A 39 -28.20 25.80 -17.36
C THR A 39 -29.08 25.22 -18.46
N TYR A 40 -30.29 25.76 -18.59
CA TYR A 40 -31.25 25.37 -19.64
C TYR A 40 -30.64 25.58 -21.05
N GLU A 41 -29.88 26.67 -21.23
CA GLU A 41 -29.23 27.00 -22.50
C GLU A 41 -28.28 25.88 -22.96
N VAL A 42 -27.40 25.40 -22.05
CA VAL A 42 -26.46 24.31 -22.35
C VAL A 42 -27.19 22.99 -22.65
N LEU A 43 -28.25 22.69 -21.91
CA LEU A 43 -29.07 21.49 -22.16
C LEU A 43 -29.82 21.55 -23.50
N ALA A 44 -30.32 22.72 -23.89
CA ALA A 44 -30.94 22.94 -25.20
C ALA A 44 -29.92 22.76 -26.35
N GLN A 45 -28.75 23.38 -26.21
CA GLN A 45 -27.65 23.25 -27.19
C GLN A 45 -27.13 21.79 -27.28
N ARG A 46 -27.06 21.07 -26.16
CA ARG A 46 -26.74 19.64 -26.12
C ARG A 46 -27.75 18.82 -26.96
N SER A 47 -29.04 19.06 -26.75
CA SER A 47 -30.10 18.38 -27.48
C SER A 47 -30.03 18.66 -28.98
N GLU A 48 -29.70 19.88 -29.37
CA GLU A 48 -29.51 20.27 -30.76
C GLU A 48 -28.29 19.58 -31.41
N LEU A 49 -27.15 19.48 -30.70
CA LEU A 49 -25.96 18.77 -31.19
C LEU A 49 -26.23 17.26 -31.34
N LEU A 50 -26.98 16.65 -30.42
CA LEU A 50 -27.42 15.25 -30.58
C LEU A 50 -28.30 15.07 -31.78
N ARG A 51 -29.23 16.01 -32.05
CA ARG A 51 -30.11 15.99 -33.22
C ARG A 51 -29.31 16.10 -34.51
N LEU A 52 -28.39 17.07 -34.61
CA LEU A 52 -27.53 17.22 -35.80
C LEU A 52 -26.73 15.94 -36.11
N SER A 53 -26.22 15.28 -35.05
CA SER A 53 -25.51 14.00 -35.22
C SER A 53 -26.44 12.87 -35.70
N ALA A 54 -27.67 12.84 -35.20
CA ALA A 54 -28.65 11.83 -35.61
C ALA A 54 -29.12 12.06 -37.06
N ASP A 55 -29.38 13.31 -37.44
CA ASP A 55 -29.79 13.69 -38.79
C ASP A 55 -28.71 13.28 -39.81
N LEU A 56 -27.43 13.62 -39.52
CA LEU A 56 -26.29 13.28 -40.36
C LEU A 56 -26.12 11.76 -40.52
N LEU A 57 -26.17 10.99 -39.42
CA LEU A 57 -25.94 9.54 -39.46
C LEU A 57 -27.15 8.74 -40.00
N SER A 58 -28.35 9.33 -39.97
CA SER A 58 -29.57 8.71 -40.49
C SER A 58 -29.73 8.92 -41.99
N ASN A 59 -29.10 9.95 -42.57
CA ASN A 59 -29.12 10.23 -44.01
C ASN A 59 -27.97 9.46 -44.70
N PRO A 60 -28.27 8.47 -45.60
CA PRO A 60 -27.25 7.62 -46.21
C PRO A 60 -26.17 8.40 -46.99
N ALA A 61 -26.56 9.47 -47.71
CA ALA A 61 -25.64 10.24 -48.52
C ALA A 61 -24.69 11.08 -47.67
N GLU A 62 -25.21 11.76 -46.64
CA GLU A 62 -24.40 12.56 -45.70
C GLU A 62 -23.49 11.68 -44.84
N ARG A 63 -24.00 10.53 -44.39
CA ARG A 63 -23.24 9.54 -43.67
C ARG A 63 -22.07 9.01 -44.47
N GLN A 64 -22.28 8.62 -45.74
CA GLN A 64 -21.21 8.14 -46.59
C GLN A 64 -20.12 9.19 -46.79
N SER A 65 -20.50 10.45 -47.03
CA SER A 65 -19.56 11.57 -47.15
C SER A 65 -18.76 11.76 -45.83
N TYR A 66 -19.45 11.68 -44.70
CA TYR A 66 -18.83 11.78 -43.39
C TYR A 66 -17.86 10.62 -43.09
N GLU A 67 -18.24 9.40 -43.38
CA GLU A 67 -17.38 8.21 -43.21
C GLU A 67 -16.09 8.32 -44.07
N LEU A 68 -16.19 8.85 -45.29
CA LEU A 68 -15.01 9.12 -46.11
C LEU A 68 -14.11 10.18 -45.48
N ALA A 69 -14.68 11.27 -44.98
CA ALA A 69 -13.91 12.32 -44.27
C ALA A 69 -13.20 11.82 -43.00
N LEU A 70 -13.83 10.87 -42.29
CA LEU A 70 -13.20 10.19 -41.13
C LEU A 70 -11.98 9.36 -41.55
N ILE A 71 -12.03 8.67 -42.66
CA ILE A 71 -10.91 7.89 -43.20
C ILE A 71 -9.76 8.79 -43.62
N GLU A 72 -10.06 9.98 -44.14
CA GLU A 72 -9.06 11.01 -44.51
C GLU A 72 -8.45 11.74 -43.29
N GLY A 73 -8.93 11.45 -42.06
CA GLY A 73 -8.41 11.99 -40.83
C GLY A 73 -9.09 13.27 -40.32
N SER A 74 -10.21 13.68 -40.94
CA SER A 74 -11.05 14.78 -40.47
C SER A 74 -12.09 14.26 -39.49
N SER A 75 -11.68 14.06 -38.25
CA SER A 75 -12.53 13.41 -37.23
C SER A 75 -13.21 14.38 -36.26
N GLY A 76 -12.95 15.68 -36.39
CA GLY A 76 -13.41 16.68 -35.43
C GLY A 76 -14.81 17.21 -35.72
N LEU A 77 -15.64 17.23 -34.71
CA LEU A 77 -16.89 17.99 -34.73
C LEU A 77 -16.53 19.48 -34.53
N GLU A 78 -16.62 20.29 -35.61
CA GLU A 78 -16.42 21.73 -35.50
C GLU A 78 -17.62 22.39 -34.82
N LEU A 79 -17.34 23.03 -33.67
CA LEU A 79 -18.35 23.75 -32.91
C LEU A 79 -18.14 25.26 -32.98
N SER A 80 -19.22 25.96 -33.19
CA SER A 80 -19.27 27.41 -32.96
C SER A 80 -19.06 27.73 -31.46
N SER A 81 -18.51 28.92 -31.19
CA SER A 81 -18.16 29.33 -29.82
C SER A 81 -19.32 29.33 -28.82
N ASN A 82 -20.54 29.49 -29.31
CA ASN A 82 -21.75 29.42 -28.47
C ASN A 82 -22.15 28.01 -28.06
N ARG A 83 -21.72 26.94 -28.80
CA ARG A 83 -22.01 25.54 -28.53
C ARG A 83 -20.86 24.79 -27.83
N GLU A 84 -19.79 25.47 -27.51
CA GLU A 84 -18.58 24.90 -26.92
C GLU A 84 -18.87 24.13 -25.62
N VAL A 85 -19.65 24.73 -24.69
CA VAL A 85 -19.96 24.13 -23.39
C VAL A 85 -20.81 22.88 -23.56
N ALA A 86 -21.80 22.91 -24.43
CA ALA A 86 -22.62 21.73 -24.75
C ALA A 86 -21.81 20.61 -25.40
N GLY A 87 -20.83 20.96 -26.25
CA GLY A 87 -19.90 19.99 -26.82
C GLY A 87 -19.00 19.34 -25.77
N LEU A 88 -18.48 20.11 -24.81
CA LEU A 88 -17.69 19.57 -23.68
C LEU A 88 -18.53 18.66 -22.78
N LEU A 89 -19.81 19.02 -22.58
CA LEU A 89 -20.75 18.17 -21.84
C LEU A 89 -20.95 16.82 -22.54
N LEU A 90 -21.14 16.82 -23.86
CA LEU A 90 -21.27 15.61 -24.66
C LEU A 90 -19.98 14.77 -24.69
N LEU A 91 -18.82 15.42 -24.71
CA LEU A 91 -17.53 14.77 -24.63
C LEU A 91 -17.37 14.03 -23.27
N TRP A 92 -17.75 14.68 -22.18
CA TRP A 92 -17.77 14.06 -20.85
C TRP A 92 -18.75 12.87 -20.80
N GLU A 93 -19.98 13.05 -21.29
CA GLU A 93 -20.98 11.97 -21.35
C GLU A 93 -20.56 10.79 -22.25
N SER A 94 -19.60 10.98 -23.12
CA SER A 94 -19.04 9.94 -23.99
C SER A 94 -17.82 9.23 -23.41
N ASN A 95 -17.61 9.36 -22.09
CA ASN A 95 -16.48 8.79 -21.33
C ASN A 95 -15.11 9.25 -21.85
N ALA A 96 -15.02 10.50 -22.34
CA ALA A 96 -13.75 11.14 -22.66
C ALA A 96 -13.38 12.18 -21.56
N SER A 97 -13.46 11.73 -20.31
CA SER A 97 -13.42 12.59 -19.11
C SER A 97 -12.13 13.39 -19.00
N PHE A 98 -10.97 12.80 -19.27
CA PHE A 98 -9.69 13.50 -19.26
C PHE A 98 -9.64 14.65 -20.29
N GLN A 99 -10.13 14.41 -21.50
CA GLN A 99 -10.15 15.41 -22.56
C GLN A 99 -11.15 16.52 -22.25
N ALA A 100 -12.33 16.18 -21.74
CA ALA A 100 -13.34 17.12 -21.28
C ALA A 100 -12.79 18.04 -20.18
N PHE A 101 -12.12 17.48 -19.18
CA PHE A 101 -11.46 18.25 -18.11
C PHE A 101 -10.40 19.19 -18.67
N LYS A 102 -9.49 18.69 -19.51
CA LYS A 102 -8.40 19.50 -20.08
C LYS A 102 -8.92 20.68 -20.91
N LEU A 103 -9.96 20.46 -21.74
CA LEU A 103 -10.55 21.51 -22.56
C LEU A 103 -11.36 22.50 -21.72
N ALA A 104 -12.16 22.03 -20.74
CA ALA A 104 -12.89 22.90 -19.83
C ALA A 104 -11.94 23.77 -18.99
N LYS A 105 -10.86 23.19 -18.45
CA LYS A 105 -9.81 23.93 -17.75
C LYS A 105 -9.17 25.01 -18.62
N LYS A 106 -8.89 24.72 -19.91
CA LYS A 106 -8.36 25.66 -20.87
C LYS A 106 -9.35 26.80 -21.16
N ALA A 107 -10.63 26.48 -21.35
CA ALA A 107 -11.70 27.45 -21.60
C ALA A 107 -11.95 28.41 -20.42
N LEU A 108 -11.59 28.02 -19.19
CA LEU A 108 -11.65 28.85 -17.98
C LEU A 108 -10.39 29.70 -17.76
N GLN A 109 -9.38 29.63 -18.63
CA GLN A 109 -8.17 30.43 -18.53
C GLN A 109 -8.20 31.63 -19.48
N PRO A 110 -7.63 32.80 -19.10
CA PRO A 110 -7.45 33.91 -20.02
C PRO A 110 -6.61 33.51 -21.25
N PRO A 111 -6.89 34.05 -22.44
CA PRO A 111 -7.91 35.07 -22.76
C PRO A 111 -9.30 34.53 -23.04
N GLN A 112 -9.52 33.20 -22.97
CA GLN A 112 -10.77 32.54 -23.37
C GLN A 112 -11.80 32.50 -22.25
N ALA A 113 -11.40 32.86 -21.02
CA ALA A 113 -12.27 32.82 -19.84
C ALA A 113 -13.57 33.60 -20.04
N PRO A 114 -14.74 33.00 -19.76
CA PRO A 114 -16.02 33.71 -19.81
C PRO A 114 -16.10 34.80 -18.74
N ALA A 115 -17.06 35.71 -18.90
CA ALA A 115 -17.31 36.73 -17.89
C ALA A 115 -17.65 36.11 -16.53
N LEU A 116 -17.10 36.68 -15.47
CA LEU A 116 -17.35 36.23 -14.09
C LEU A 116 -18.83 36.31 -13.77
N GLY A 117 -19.36 35.22 -13.18
CA GLY A 117 -20.77 35.13 -12.81
C GLY A 117 -21.71 34.75 -13.96
N SER A 118 -21.21 34.57 -15.19
CA SER A 118 -22.02 34.08 -16.31
C SER A 118 -22.45 32.62 -16.15
N GLY A 119 -23.56 32.25 -16.77
CA GLY A 119 -23.99 30.82 -16.83
C GLY A 119 -22.93 29.93 -17.48
N ARG A 120 -22.26 30.45 -18.56
CA ARG A 120 -21.17 29.76 -19.23
C ARG A 120 -20.00 29.45 -18.30
N GLU A 121 -19.61 30.39 -17.43
CA GLU A 121 -18.57 30.15 -16.42
C GLU A 121 -18.98 29.05 -15.43
N SER A 122 -20.22 29.10 -14.96
CA SER A 122 -20.75 28.11 -14.02
C SER A 122 -20.80 26.71 -14.61
N ASP A 123 -21.31 26.57 -15.84
CA ASP A 123 -21.40 25.27 -16.53
C ASP A 123 -20.00 24.69 -16.87
N LEU A 124 -19.05 25.51 -17.32
CA LEU A 124 -17.68 25.08 -17.56
C LEU A 124 -16.99 24.60 -16.27
N THR A 125 -17.23 25.32 -15.16
CA THR A 125 -16.68 24.97 -13.86
C THR A 125 -17.25 23.63 -13.37
N LEU A 126 -18.55 23.42 -13.59
CA LEU A 126 -19.22 22.17 -13.24
C LEU A 126 -18.71 21.00 -14.09
N ILE A 127 -18.58 21.18 -15.43
CA ILE A 127 -17.98 20.17 -16.32
C ILE A 127 -16.57 19.83 -15.86
N ALA A 128 -15.75 20.84 -15.55
CA ALA A 128 -14.37 20.61 -15.10
C ALA A 128 -14.32 19.79 -13.80
N ALA A 129 -15.21 20.05 -12.85
CA ALA A 129 -15.30 19.29 -11.60
C ALA A 129 -15.70 17.82 -11.83
N LEU A 130 -16.77 17.59 -12.60
CA LEU A 130 -17.27 16.25 -12.88
C LEU A 130 -16.28 15.45 -13.72
N ALA A 131 -15.78 16.04 -14.80
CA ALA A 131 -14.83 15.40 -15.70
C ALA A 131 -13.48 15.08 -15.01
N CYS A 132 -13.00 15.94 -14.13
CA CYS A 132 -11.81 15.72 -13.33
C CYS A 132 -11.97 14.50 -12.42
N ARG A 133 -13.12 14.38 -11.76
CA ARG A 133 -13.44 13.24 -10.88
C ARG A 133 -13.49 11.94 -11.65
N ASP A 134 -14.23 11.90 -12.77
CA ASP A 134 -14.37 10.70 -13.57
C ASP A 134 -13.04 10.29 -14.22
N ALA A 135 -12.24 11.26 -14.70
CA ALA A 135 -10.89 11.00 -15.22
C ALA A 135 -9.98 10.40 -14.12
N SER A 136 -10.09 10.88 -12.87
CA SER A 136 -9.37 10.27 -11.74
C SER A 136 -9.81 8.83 -11.50
N ILE A 137 -11.09 8.52 -11.59
CA ILE A 137 -11.62 7.16 -11.44
C ILE A 137 -11.09 6.25 -12.56
N GLU A 138 -11.01 6.75 -13.79
CA GLU A 138 -10.43 6.01 -14.94
C GLU A 138 -8.94 5.68 -14.69
N GLU A 139 -8.14 6.66 -14.18
CA GLU A 139 -6.74 6.43 -13.80
C GLU A 139 -6.61 5.41 -12.66
N GLN A 140 -7.48 5.47 -11.65
CA GLN A 140 -7.51 4.49 -10.55
C GLN A 140 -7.84 3.08 -11.06
N ALA A 141 -8.78 2.93 -11.98
CA ALA A 141 -9.10 1.64 -12.62
C ALA A 141 -7.88 1.03 -13.33
N CYS A 142 -7.01 1.88 -13.86
CA CYS A 142 -5.72 1.50 -14.45
C CYS A 142 -4.59 1.37 -13.42
N ARG A 143 -4.87 1.48 -12.11
CA ARG A 143 -3.90 1.47 -11.00
C ARG A 143 -2.86 2.59 -11.05
N ARG A 144 -3.13 3.67 -11.75
CA ARG A 144 -2.29 4.88 -11.81
C ARG A 144 -2.76 5.89 -10.76
N TYR A 145 -2.58 5.55 -9.49
CA TYR A 145 -3.16 6.31 -8.37
C TYR A 145 -2.53 7.69 -8.20
N ALA A 146 -1.24 7.83 -8.49
CA ALA A 146 -0.58 9.15 -8.47
C ALA A 146 -1.18 10.08 -9.52
N SER A 147 -1.35 9.62 -10.76
CA SER A 147 -1.98 10.40 -11.84
C SER A 147 -3.44 10.76 -11.50
N GLY A 148 -4.20 9.83 -10.92
CA GLY A 148 -5.56 10.09 -10.45
C GLY A 148 -5.59 11.17 -9.35
N ALA A 149 -4.65 11.14 -8.42
CA ALA A 149 -4.53 12.15 -7.37
C ALA A 149 -4.14 13.53 -7.92
N ASP A 150 -3.25 13.58 -8.91
CA ASP A 150 -2.85 14.84 -9.58
C ASP A 150 -4.04 15.50 -10.27
N LEU A 151 -4.89 14.72 -10.95
CA LEU A 151 -6.14 15.22 -11.54
C LEU A 151 -7.07 15.81 -10.47
N LEU A 152 -7.28 15.13 -9.35
CA LEU A 152 -8.11 15.65 -8.25
C LEU A 152 -7.52 16.94 -7.67
N GLN A 153 -6.20 17.01 -7.48
CA GLN A 153 -5.53 18.23 -7.00
C GLN A 153 -5.72 19.40 -7.96
N GLU A 154 -5.57 19.16 -9.26
CA GLU A 154 -5.82 20.19 -10.29
C GLU A 154 -7.27 20.69 -10.26
N GLY A 155 -8.23 19.77 -10.13
CA GLY A 155 -9.65 20.10 -10.00
C GLY A 155 -9.94 20.93 -8.75
N ILE A 156 -9.42 20.52 -7.58
CA ILE A 156 -9.55 21.24 -6.32
C ILE A 156 -9.00 22.67 -6.44
N GLN A 157 -7.78 22.82 -6.99
CA GLN A 157 -7.16 24.13 -7.20
C GLN A 157 -7.98 25.01 -8.14
N LEU A 158 -8.58 24.43 -9.19
CA LEU A 158 -9.46 25.16 -10.11
C LEU A 158 -10.69 25.68 -9.37
N LEU A 159 -11.39 24.80 -8.62
CA LEU A 159 -12.58 25.17 -7.85
C LEU A 159 -12.29 26.19 -6.75
N GLN A 160 -11.13 26.11 -6.10
CA GLN A 160 -10.66 27.11 -5.13
C GLN A 160 -10.50 28.49 -5.78
N ARG A 161 -9.88 28.56 -6.96
CA ARG A 161 -9.72 29.82 -7.71
C ARG A 161 -11.06 30.41 -8.16
N MET A 162 -11.97 29.54 -8.58
CA MET A 162 -13.32 29.96 -9.01
C MET A 162 -14.21 30.40 -7.86
N GLY A 163 -13.94 29.92 -6.63
CA GLY A 163 -14.73 30.24 -5.43
C GLY A 163 -16.18 29.70 -5.45
N LYS A 164 -16.46 28.74 -6.32
CA LYS A 164 -17.79 28.15 -6.54
C LYS A 164 -17.78 26.65 -6.30
N LEU A 165 -18.96 26.03 -6.30
CA LEU A 165 -19.14 24.58 -6.21
C LEU A 165 -18.44 23.98 -4.97
N VAL A 166 -18.77 24.50 -3.80
CA VAL A 166 -18.12 24.11 -2.52
C VAL A 166 -18.34 22.63 -2.20
N GLU A 167 -19.52 22.08 -2.53
CA GLU A 167 -19.83 20.68 -2.24
C GLU A 167 -19.06 19.74 -3.18
N GLU A 168 -18.96 20.08 -4.46
CA GLU A 168 -18.15 19.33 -5.44
C GLU A 168 -16.68 19.37 -5.04
N ARG A 169 -16.18 20.53 -4.58
CA ARG A 169 -14.81 20.64 -4.08
C ARG A 169 -14.57 19.73 -2.87
N LYS A 170 -15.48 19.72 -1.89
CA LYS A 170 -15.39 18.82 -0.72
C LYS A 170 -15.38 17.35 -1.14
N THR A 171 -16.16 17.01 -2.16
CA THR A 171 -16.19 15.66 -2.72
C THR A 171 -14.82 15.28 -3.31
N LEU A 172 -14.22 16.17 -4.12
CA LEU A 172 -12.88 15.94 -4.67
C LEU A 172 -11.79 15.86 -3.56
N GLU A 173 -11.91 16.70 -2.51
CA GLU A 173 -11.00 16.68 -1.35
C GLU A 173 -11.12 15.34 -0.58
N SER A 174 -12.33 14.83 -0.40
CA SER A 174 -12.60 13.53 0.23
C SER A 174 -12.09 12.36 -0.62
N ASP A 175 -12.29 12.42 -1.95
CA ASP A 175 -11.79 11.40 -2.88
C ASP A 175 -10.25 11.39 -2.87
N LEU A 176 -9.61 12.56 -2.86
CA LEU A 176 -8.14 12.70 -2.78
C LEU A 176 -7.59 12.14 -1.46
N GLU A 177 -8.28 12.40 -0.34
CA GLU A 177 -7.88 11.86 0.97
C GLU A 177 -7.99 10.32 0.99
N SER A 178 -9.08 9.76 0.46
CA SER A 178 -9.27 8.31 0.38
C SER A 178 -8.25 7.61 -0.53
N LEU A 179 -7.71 8.34 -1.51
CA LEU A 179 -6.71 7.84 -2.44
C LEU A 179 -5.29 7.82 -1.86
N LEU A 180 -5.04 8.54 -0.77
CA LEU A 180 -3.70 8.74 -0.19
C LEU A 180 -2.89 7.46 0.04
N PRO A 181 -3.42 6.37 0.64
CA PRO A 181 -2.65 5.14 0.83
C PRO A 181 -2.21 4.50 -0.49
N TYR A 182 -3.09 4.49 -1.47
CA TYR A 182 -2.80 3.93 -2.80
C TYR A 182 -1.79 4.78 -3.57
N ARG A 183 -1.85 6.11 -3.43
CA ARG A 183 -0.87 7.04 -3.98
C ARG A 183 0.52 6.82 -3.39
N VAL A 184 0.62 6.66 -2.07
CA VAL A 184 1.89 6.34 -1.39
C VAL A 184 2.47 5.03 -1.91
N LEU A 185 1.64 3.99 -2.03
CA LEU A 185 2.06 2.69 -2.55
C LEU A 185 2.53 2.78 -4.00
N ASP A 186 1.77 3.45 -4.88
CA ASP A 186 2.13 3.68 -6.29
C ASP A 186 3.50 4.36 -6.42
N LEU A 187 3.72 5.46 -5.68
CA LEU A 187 4.94 6.25 -5.75
C LEU A 187 6.17 5.48 -5.20
N LEU A 188 6.02 4.75 -4.09
CA LEU A 188 7.13 4.02 -3.46
C LEU A 188 7.43 2.69 -4.16
N SER A 189 6.49 2.11 -4.89
CA SER A 189 6.69 0.85 -5.61
C SER A 189 7.31 1.01 -7.00
N ARG A 190 7.53 2.24 -7.47
CA ARG A 190 8.17 2.53 -8.75
C ARG A 190 9.64 2.15 -8.75
N GLU A 191 10.23 2.10 -9.94
CA GLU A 191 11.65 1.79 -10.10
C GLU A 191 12.53 2.78 -9.33
N LYS A 192 13.66 2.29 -8.80
CA LYS A 192 14.57 3.08 -7.93
C LYS A 192 15.21 4.30 -8.63
N GLU A 193 15.13 4.37 -9.95
CA GLU A 193 15.66 5.48 -10.76
C GLU A 193 14.75 6.72 -10.72
N ASP A 194 13.48 6.58 -10.30
CA ASP A 194 12.56 7.70 -10.12
C ASP A 194 12.64 8.28 -8.69
N ASP A 195 13.78 8.88 -8.37
CA ASP A 195 14.03 9.49 -7.06
C ASP A 195 12.97 10.53 -6.66
N LYS A 196 12.40 11.27 -7.62
CA LYS A 196 11.40 12.32 -7.33
C LYS A 196 10.11 11.70 -6.80
N SER A 197 9.59 10.70 -7.50
CA SER A 197 8.38 9.98 -7.08
C SER A 197 8.60 9.29 -5.74
N HIS A 198 9.77 8.69 -5.53
CA HIS A 198 10.11 8.05 -4.28
C HIS A 198 10.14 9.04 -3.11
N GLN A 199 10.81 10.20 -3.26
CA GLN A 199 10.85 11.25 -2.24
C GLN A 199 9.46 11.84 -1.95
N GLU A 200 8.63 12.03 -2.98
CA GLU A 200 7.25 12.46 -2.80
C GLU A 200 6.45 11.41 -2.00
N GLY A 201 6.60 10.12 -2.33
CA GLY A 201 5.99 9.02 -1.58
C GLY A 201 6.38 9.01 -0.11
N LEU A 202 7.67 9.24 0.20
CA LEU A 202 8.17 9.36 1.58
C LEU A 202 7.55 10.55 2.32
N MET A 203 7.47 11.72 1.69
CA MET A 203 6.84 12.90 2.30
C MET A 203 5.36 12.68 2.58
N LEU A 204 4.63 12.07 1.66
CA LEU A 204 3.22 11.74 1.84
C LEU A 204 3.01 10.70 2.96
N LEU A 205 3.89 9.70 3.07
CA LEU A 205 3.87 8.73 4.15
C LEU A 205 4.11 9.39 5.51
N GLU A 206 5.11 10.29 5.61
CA GLU A 206 5.38 11.04 6.84
C GLU A 206 4.18 11.90 7.26
N ASP A 207 3.58 12.64 6.32
CA ASP A 207 2.40 13.47 6.58
C ASP A 207 1.21 12.61 7.03
N PHE A 208 0.99 11.48 6.36
CA PHE A 208 -0.08 10.54 6.70
C PHE A 208 0.06 9.99 8.12
N VAL A 209 1.25 9.51 8.50
CA VAL A 209 1.52 9.01 9.86
C VAL A 209 1.41 10.13 10.90
N ASN A 210 1.87 11.33 10.59
CA ASN A 210 1.75 12.48 11.49
C ASN A 210 0.28 12.90 11.73
N LYS A 211 -0.54 12.91 10.67
CA LYS A 211 -1.99 13.20 10.78
C LYS A 211 -2.72 12.16 11.65
N ARG A 212 -2.31 10.91 11.57
CA ARG A 212 -2.84 9.83 12.43
C ARG A 212 -2.41 9.96 13.90
N GLY A 213 -1.38 10.73 14.20
CA GLY A 213 -0.80 10.83 15.54
C GLY A 213 0.15 9.68 15.88
N GLY A 214 0.93 9.24 14.89
CA GLY A 214 1.89 8.15 15.02
C GLY A 214 1.39 6.83 14.41
N LEU A 215 2.20 5.80 14.55
CA LEU A 215 1.85 4.45 14.09
C LEU A 215 0.66 3.87 14.87
N GLU A 216 0.54 4.25 16.14
CA GLU A 216 -0.52 3.83 17.05
C GLU A 216 -1.89 4.46 16.76
N GLY A 217 -1.96 5.44 15.87
CA GLY A 217 -3.21 6.11 15.52
C GLY A 217 -3.85 6.88 16.69
N LYS A 218 -3.05 7.61 17.48
CA LYS A 218 -3.51 8.34 18.68
C LYS A 218 -4.56 9.44 18.37
N ARG A 219 -4.64 9.91 17.13
CA ARG A 219 -5.55 10.98 16.68
C ARG A 219 -6.64 10.42 15.77
N ASN A 220 -7.75 9.94 16.35
CA ASN A 220 -9.01 9.62 15.64
C ASN A 220 -8.81 8.97 14.25
N SER A 221 -7.98 7.94 14.19
CA SER A 221 -7.43 7.34 12.99
C SER A 221 -8.46 6.74 12.01
N GLU A 222 -9.68 6.48 12.50
CA GLU A 222 -10.74 5.84 11.70
C GLU A 222 -11.28 6.73 10.57
N LYS A 223 -10.99 8.03 10.61
CA LYS A 223 -11.50 9.00 9.63
C LYS A 223 -10.45 9.46 8.61
N ILE A 224 -9.19 9.12 8.79
CA ILE A 224 -8.12 9.56 7.88
C ILE A 224 -7.94 8.51 6.80
N ALA A 225 -8.19 8.89 5.55
CA ALA A 225 -8.09 8.05 4.36
C ALA A 225 -8.92 6.75 4.41
N GLY A 226 -9.94 6.69 5.26
CA GLY A 226 -10.85 5.52 5.37
C GLY A 226 -10.20 4.26 5.94
N LEU A 227 -8.94 4.30 6.38
CA LEU A 227 -8.23 3.15 6.95
C LEU A 227 -8.43 3.08 8.46
N ASN A 228 -8.94 1.96 8.95
CA ASN A 228 -8.86 1.61 10.36
C ASN A 228 -7.43 1.21 10.75
N GLN A 229 -7.15 1.01 12.05
CA GLN A 229 -5.81 0.70 12.54
C GLN A 229 -5.24 -0.60 11.93
N ASN A 230 -6.04 -1.64 11.79
CA ASN A 230 -5.57 -2.92 11.23
C ASN A 230 -5.24 -2.82 9.73
N ASP A 231 -6.09 -2.11 8.97
CA ASP A 231 -5.84 -1.91 7.54
C ASP A 231 -4.60 -1.03 7.32
N PHE A 232 -4.39 -0.05 8.21
CA PHE A 232 -3.17 0.75 8.23
C PHE A 232 -1.92 -0.10 8.52
N GLU A 233 -1.97 -0.99 9.51
CA GLU A 233 -0.85 -1.88 9.83
C GLU A 233 -0.50 -2.80 8.66
N LEU A 234 -1.51 -3.38 7.99
CA LEU A 234 -1.31 -4.19 6.79
C LEU A 234 -0.70 -3.37 5.63
N PHE A 235 -1.21 -2.17 5.41
CA PHE A 235 -0.67 -1.23 4.44
C PHE A 235 0.79 -0.89 4.77
N PHE A 236 1.08 -0.58 6.02
CA PHE A 236 2.42 -0.21 6.47
C PHE A 236 3.44 -1.35 6.32
N LEU A 237 3.04 -2.60 6.61
CA LEU A 237 3.86 -3.78 6.37
C LEU A 237 4.22 -3.96 4.88
N GLN A 238 3.34 -3.58 3.97
CA GLN A 238 3.64 -3.61 2.53
C GLN A 238 4.61 -2.50 2.14
N ILE A 239 4.40 -1.28 2.63
CA ILE A 239 5.24 -0.10 2.34
C ILE A 239 6.70 -0.32 2.76
N ARG A 240 6.93 -0.90 3.93
CA ARG A 240 8.27 -1.16 4.46
C ARG A 240 9.20 -1.87 3.46
N LYS A 241 8.66 -2.77 2.64
CA LYS A 241 9.44 -3.56 1.67
C LYS A 241 10.04 -2.72 0.54
N PHE A 242 9.53 -1.52 0.31
CA PHE A 242 10.02 -0.59 -0.71
C PHE A 242 11.06 0.39 -0.15
N LEU A 243 11.22 0.45 1.18
CA LEU A 243 12.12 1.37 1.85
C LEU A 243 13.45 0.71 2.19
N THR A 244 14.53 1.46 2.03
CA THR A 244 15.87 1.04 2.46
C THR A 244 16.00 1.05 3.98
N ALA A 245 16.96 0.30 4.53
CA ALA A 245 17.25 0.29 5.96
C ALA A 245 17.59 1.71 6.49
N LYS A 246 18.30 2.50 5.69
CA LYS A 246 18.66 3.88 6.02
C LYS A 246 17.43 4.81 6.04
N GLU A 247 16.51 4.69 5.08
CA GLU A 247 15.26 5.47 5.06
C GLU A 247 14.38 5.11 6.23
N GLN A 248 14.17 3.81 6.47
CA GLN A 248 13.38 3.33 7.60
C GLN A 248 13.95 3.83 8.93
N SER A 249 15.27 3.74 9.15
CA SER A 249 15.88 4.23 10.38
C SER A 249 15.64 5.73 10.58
N LYS A 250 15.82 6.54 9.52
CA LYS A 250 15.59 7.99 9.58
C LYS A 250 14.14 8.34 9.92
N ILE A 251 13.18 7.70 9.26
CA ILE A 251 11.75 7.95 9.45
C ILE A 251 11.31 7.53 10.86
N TYR A 252 11.70 6.32 11.31
CA TYR A 252 11.27 5.81 12.62
C TYR A 252 11.87 6.59 13.79
N VAL A 253 13.15 6.99 13.69
CA VAL A 253 13.77 7.88 14.68
C VAL A 253 13.02 9.22 14.74
N ASN A 254 12.61 9.77 13.60
CA ASN A 254 11.86 11.01 13.54
C ASN A 254 10.46 10.86 14.20
N TRP A 255 9.75 9.78 13.89
CA TRP A 255 8.44 9.51 14.48
C TRP A 255 8.51 9.24 15.98
N TYR A 256 9.54 8.51 16.44
CA TYR A 256 9.79 8.32 17.88
C TYR A 256 10.01 9.63 18.60
N ARG A 257 10.83 10.53 18.05
CA ARG A 257 11.05 11.88 18.60
C ARG A 257 9.77 12.71 18.68
N ARG A 258 8.81 12.43 17.80
CA ARG A 258 7.48 13.06 17.80
C ARG A 258 6.47 12.37 18.74
N GLY A 259 6.89 11.34 19.47
CA GLY A 259 6.08 10.66 20.49
C GLY A 259 5.36 9.38 20.05
N SER A 260 5.73 8.79 18.90
CA SER A 260 5.28 7.44 18.54
C SER A 260 6.18 6.41 19.22
N GLU A 261 5.64 5.65 20.18
CA GLU A 261 6.39 4.65 20.94
C GLU A 261 6.73 3.42 20.08
N ASP A 262 5.78 2.97 19.25
CA ASP A 262 5.99 1.84 18.35
C ASP A 262 7.10 2.12 17.33
N ALA A 263 7.25 3.38 16.91
CA ALA A 263 8.34 3.79 16.05
C ALA A 263 9.72 3.62 16.72
N GLY A 264 9.81 3.70 18.05
CA GLY A 264 11.06 3.48 18.79
C GLY A 264 11.58 2.05 18.65
N PHE A 265 10.68 1.07 18.69
CA PHE A 265 11.02 -0.33 18.45
C PHE A 265 11.47 -0.57 17.01
N LEU A 266 10.71 -0.09 16.04
CA LEU A 266 11.07 -0.19 14.62
C LEU A 266 12.37 0.55 14.29
N ALA A 267 12.64 1.69 14.97
CA ALA A 267 13.89 2.42 14.85
C ALA A 267 15.09 1.58 15.30
N ALA A 268 14.96 0.86 16.42
CA ALA A 268 16.02 -0.03 16.89
C ALA A 268 16.36 -1.08 15.83
N PHE A 269 15.37 -1.78 15.27
CA PHE A 269 15.58 -2.79 14.23
C PHE A 269 16.15 -2.22 12.93
N ALA A 270 15.67 -1.07 12.48
CA ALA A 270 16.20 -0.41 11.28
C ALA A 270 17.65 0.09 11.47
N LEU A 271 17.98 0.58 12.67
CA LEU A 271 19.35 0.96 13.02
C LEU A 271 20.28 -0.27 13.07
N ILE A 272 19.80 -1.41 13.60
CA ILE A 272 20.57 -2.65 13.61
C ILE A 272 20.80 -3.15 12.19
N ALA A 273 19.75 -3.20 11.36
CA ALA A 273 19.87 -3.59 9.97
C ALA A 273 20.84 -2.70 9.20
N SER A 274 20.72 -1.38 9.35
CA SER A 274 21.65 -0.41 8.74
C SER A 274 23.07 -0.59 9.26
N GLY A 275 23.23 -0.72 10.58
CA GLY A 275 24.53 -0.88 11.23
C GLY A 275 25.26 -2.13 10.76
N TYR A 276 24.55 -3.25 10.74
CA TYR A 276 25.11 -4.52 10.29
C TYR A 276 25.43 -4.52 8.78
N SER A 277 24.49 -4.09 7.93
CA SER A 277 24.65 -4.12 6.48
C SER A 277 25.73 -3.17 5.98
N TYR A 278 25.87 -1.99 6.59
CA TYR A 278 26.85 -0.98 6.18
C TYR A 278 28.12 -0.93 7.03
N ARG A 279 28.35 -1.91 7.91
CA ARG A 279 29.52 -2.00 8.80
C ARG A 279 29.70 -0.77 9.68
N LYS A 280 28.58 -0.29 10.28
CA LYS A 280 28.53 0.90 11.16
C LYS A 280 28.15 0.55 12.57
N PRO A 281 29.11 0.13 13.42
CA PRO A 281 28.85 -0.30 14.79
C PRO A 281 28.27 0.81 15.69
N GLU A 282 28.50 2.09 15.37
CA GLU A 282 27.89 3.22 16.07
C GLU A 282 26.35 3.19 16.03
N LEU A 283 25.76 2.68 14.92
CA LEU A 283 24.31 2.53 14.82
C LEU A 283 23.78 1.42 15.72
N LEU A 284 24.56 0.35 15.95
CA LEU A 284 24.21 -0.70 16.92
C LEU A 284 24.21 -0.15 18.35
N GLN A 285 25.18 0.70 18.68
CA GLN A 285 25.22 1.40 19.96
C GLN A 285 24.00 2.30 20.14
N GLU A 286 23.58 3.00 19.09
CA GLU A 286 22.37 3.82 19.11
C GLU A 286 21.11 2.96 19.29
N ALA A 287 20.97 1.87 18.53
CA ALA A 287 19.87 0.91 18.64
C ALA A 287 19.73 0.35 20.06
N ARG A 288 20.85 0.05 20.74
CA ARG A 288 20.88 -0.43 22.12
C ARG A 288 20.22 0.56 23.08
N LYS A 289 20.35 1.88 22.85
CA LYS A 289 19.68 2.91 23.66
C LYS A 289 18.16 2.87 23.47
N TYR A 290 17.69 2.67 22.24
CA TYR A 290 16.26 2.53 21.98
C TYR A 290 15.70 1.29 22.67
N LEU A 291 16.34 0.12 22.54
CA LEU A 291 15.88 -1.13 23.15
C LEU A 291 15.81 -1.05 24.69
N ARG A 292 16.74 -0.34 25.33
CA ARG A 292 16.72 -0.13 26.79
C ARG A 292 15.53 0.72 27.28
N ASN A 293 15.04 1.61 26.44
CA ASN A 293 13.95 2.53 26.78
C ASN A 293 12.56 1.96 26.42
N ILE A 294 12.50 0.79 25.77
CA ILE A 294 11.25 0.14 25.39
C ILE A 294 10.61 -0.50 26.62
N ASN A 295 9.38 -0.10 26.89
CA ASN A 295 8.56 -0.70 27.94
C ASN A 295 7.30 -1.31 27.31
N ILE A 296 7.45 -2.51 26.76
CA ILE A 296 6.35 -3.27 26.17
C ILE A 296 6.00 -4.41 27.13
N ASN A 297 4.74 -4.47 27.58
CA ASN A 297 4.29 -5.53 28.48
C ASN A 297 4.45 -6.90 27.83
N GLY A 298 5.17 -7.80 28.49
CA GLY A 298 5.39 -9.17 28.01
C GLY A 298 6.56 -9.33 27.04
N PHE A 299 7.29 -8.26 26.72
CA PHE A 299 8.48 -8.31 25.88
C PHE A 299 9.75 -8.21 26.72
N ASP A 300 10.66 -9.17 26.55
CA ASP A 300 11.98 -9.17 27.18
C ASP A 300 13.05 -8.66 26.19
N PRO A 301 13.60 -7.45 26.37
CA PRO A 301 14.64 -6.92 25.49
C PRO A 301 16.04 -7.50 25.77
N MET A 302 16.23 -8.27 26.86
CA MET A 302 17.55 -8.71 27.32
C MET A 302 18.31 -9.56 26.28
N PRO A 303 17.71 -10.57 25.61
CA PRO A 303 18.40 -11.33 24.58
C PRO A 303 18.82 -10.46 23.38
N LEU A 304 17.98 -9.50 22.98
CA LEU A 304 18.29 -8.60 21.87
C LEU A 304 19.41 -7.62 22.19
N ILE A 305 19.42 -7.09 23.42
CA ILE A 305 20.51 -6.26 23.92
C ILE A 305 21.80 -7.11 24.02
N GLY A 306 21.68 -8.39 24.42
CA GLY A 306 22.79 -9.33 24.44
C GLY A 306 23.39 -9.57 23.05
N CYS A 307 22.55 -9.73 22.02
CA CYS A 307 23.04 -9.80 20.62
C CYS A 307 23.80 -8.54 20.20
N LEU A 308 23.34 -7.36 20.62
CA LEU A 308 24.05 -6.11 20.34
C LEU A 308 25.36 -6.00 21.10
N ASP A 309 25.40 -6.42 22.38
CA ASP A 309 26.63 -6.47 23.18
C ASP A 309 27.64 -7.43 22.52
N LEU A 310 27.21 -8.60 22.01
CA LEU A 310 28.04 -9.54 21.25
C LEU A 310 28.57 -8.90 19.97
N LEU A 311 27.73 -8.28 19.14
CA LEU A 311 28.15 -7.63 17.90
C LEU A 311 29.11 -6.45 18.12
N LEU A 312 29.10 -5.85 19.31
CA LEU A 312 30.01 -4.80 19.75
C LEU A 312 31.26 -5.35 20.48
N GLY A 313 31.45 -6.68 20.52
CA GLY A 313 32.63 -7.35 21.07
C GLY A 313 32.57 -7.62 22.59
N ASP A 314 31.48 -7.26 23.30
CA ASP A 314 31.35 -7.49 24.73
C ASP A 314 30.66 -8.83 25.03
N VAL A 315 31.42 -9.91 24.90
CA VAL A 315 30.94 -11.30 25.11
C VAL A 315 30.45 -11.51 26.55
N THR A 316 31.12 -10.92 27.52
CA THR A 316 30.77 -11.08 28.96
C THR A 316 29.42 -10.45 29.27
N GLN A 317 29.18 -9.25 28.76
CA GLN A 317 27.89 -8.59 28.92
C GLN A 317 26.80 -9.32 28.13
N ALA A 318 27.11 -9.80 26.93
CA ALA A 318 26.18 -10.59 26.13
C ALA A 318 25.69 -11.81 26.93
N GLU A 319 26.60 -12.64 27.45
CA GLU A 319 26.25 -13.81 28.26
C GLU A 319 25.41 -13.43 29.49
N SER A 320 25.82 -12.39 30.20
CA SER A 320 25.07 -11.89 31.36
C SER A 320 23.63 -11.50 30.99
N ARG A 321 23.41 -10.86 29.82
CA ARG A 321 22.07 -10.49 29.33
C ARG A 321 21.22 -11.69 29.02
N PHE A 322 21.77 -12.67 28.29
CA PHE A 322 21.06 -13.90 27.99
C PHE A 322 20.65 -14.66 29.24
N ARG A 323 21.54 -14.78 30.23
CA ARG A 323 21.24 -15.43 31.51
C ARG A 323 20.23 -14.67 32.38
N SER A 324 20.12 -13.34 32.20
CA SER A 324 19.13 -12.50 32.88
C SER A 324 17.77 -12.43 32.18
N SER A 325 17.62 -13.10 31.04
CA SER A 325 16.35 -13.16 30.31
C SER A 325 15.24 -13.78 31.18
N SER A 326 14.01 -13.38 30.96
CA SER A 326 12.82 -13.99 31.56
C SER A 326 12.36 -15.25 30.83
N ASP A 327 12.93 -15.56 29.68
CA ASP A 327 12.60 -16.74 28.87
C ASP A 327 13.35 -17.99 29.39
N GLU A 328 12.65 -18.83 30.13
CA GLU A 328 13.20 -20.09 30.66
C GLU A 328 13.63 -21.08 29.57
N LYS A 329 12.92 -21.10 28.41
CA LYS A 329 13.29 -21.98 27.30
C LYS A 329 14.63 -21.56 26.69
N LEU A 330 14.89 -20.27 26.62
CA LEU A 330 16.17 -19.76 26.15
C LEU A 330 17.31 -20.15 27.10
N LYS A 331 17.08 -20.10 28.41
CA LYS A 331 18.07 -20.55 29.41
C LYS A 331 18.35 -22.03 29.30
N ASP A 332 17.30 -22.85 29.27
CA ASP A 332 17.40 -24.30 29.10
C ASP A 332 18.14 -24.67 27.81
N TRP A 333 17.89 -23.95 26.72
CA TRP A 333 18.59 -24.16 25.47
C TRP A 333 20.10 -23.79 25.58
N LEU A 334 20.43 -22.66 26.24
CA LEU A 334 21.81 -22.25 26.47
C LEU A 334 22.59 -23.27 27.32
N ASP A 335 21.96 -23.81 28.38
CA ASP A 335 22.59 -24.76 29.29
C ASP A 335 22.77 -26.15 28.66
N ASN A 336 21.93 -26.51 27.68
CA ASN A 336 22.02 -27.79 26.96
C ASN A 336 22.74 -27.66 25.58
N TYR A 337 23.27 -26.49 25.24
CA TYR A 337 23.92 -26.29 23.94
C TYR A 337 25.17 -27.20 23.80
N PRO A 338 25.33 -27.94 22.67
CA PRO A 338 26.45 -28.85 22.45
C PRO A 338 27.72 -28.11 22.05
N GLY A 339 28.32 -27.35 22.93
CA GLY A 339 29.53 -26.59 22.65
C GLY A 339 29.79 -25.50 23.69
N GLU A 340 30.64 -24.56 23.32
CA GLU A 340 30.94 -23.41 24.17
C GLU A 340 29.78 -22.39 24.15
N THR A 341 29.57 -21.72 25.26
CA THR A 341 28.52 -20.67 25.42
C THR A 341 28.62 -19.61 24.32
N LEU A 342 29.83 -19.23 23.92
CA LEU A 342 30.04 -18.28 22.83
C LEU A 342 29.45 -18.75 21.50
N GLY A 343 29.59 -20.05 21.18
CA GLY A 343 28.97 -20.66 20.00
C GLY A 343 27.45 -20.52 20.02
N ALA A 344 26.83 -20.82 21.16
CA ALA A 344 25.40 -20.63 21.35
C ALA A 344 24.95 -19.18 21.13
N LEU A 345 25.67 -18.20 21.70
CA LEU A 345 25.37 -16.77 21.51
C LEU A 345 25.49 -16.35 20.05
N CYS A 346 26.53 -16.82 19.35
CA CYS A 346 26.74 -16.54 17.93
C CYS A 346 25.61 -17.13 17.06
N ASP A 347 25.20 -18.36 17.31
CA ASP A 347 24.13 -19.01 16.56
C ASP A 347 22.79 -18.31 16.79
N TYR A 348 22.49 -17.97 18.04
CA TYR A 348 21.28 -17.20 18.36
C TYR A 348 21.29 -15.84 17.65
N CYS A 349 22.39 -15.09 17.74
CA CYS A 349 22.53 -13.78 17.10
C CYS A 349 22.41 -13.87 15.58
N ARG A 350 23.04 -14.86 14.94
CA ARG A 350 22.95 -15.12 13.50
C ARG A 350 21.51 -15.39 13.06
N ASN A 351 20.82 -16.27 13.78
CA ASN A 351 19.43 -16.60 13.49
C ASN A 351 18.50 -15.40 13.68
N TRP A 352 18.69 -14.65 14.76
CA TRP A 352 17.92 -13.43 15.03
C TRP A 352 18.12 -12.37 13.92
N LEU A 353 19.37 -12.09 13.52
CA LEU A 353 19.64 -11.17 12.41
C LEU A 353 18.94 -11.63 11.14
N LYS A 354 19.03 -12.92 10.81
CA LYS A 354 18.47 -13.47 9.56
C LYS A 354 16.94 -13.48 9.54
N LYS A 355 16.28 -13.83 10.65
CA LYS A 355 14.83 -14.03 10.69
C LYS A 355 14.04 -12.78 11.04
N ASP A 356 14.56 -11.95 11.97
CA ASP A 356 13.81 -10.85 12.54
C ASP A 356 14.33 -9.46 12.12
N VAL A 357 15.66 -9.29 12.03
CA VAL A 357 16.26 -7.96 11.85
C VAL A 357 16.35 -7.57 10.38
N LEU A 358 16.94 -8.44 9.53
CA LEU A 358 17.26 -8.08 8.15
C LEU A 358 16.09 -8.23 7.17
N VAL A 359 14.92 -8.60 7.67
CA VAL A 359 13.71 -8.78 6.87
C VAL A 359 12.96 -7.46 6.69
N GLY A 360 12.51 -7.19 5.46
CA GLY A 360 11.60 -6.08 5.19
C GLY A 360 12.28 -4.77 4.77
N PHE A 361 13.50 -4.84 4.26
CA PHE A 361 14.24 -3.72 3.66
C PHE A 361 14.51 -4.00 2.18
N SER A 362 14.45 -2.95 1.36
CA SER A 362 14.61 -3.08 -0.09
C SER A 362 16.06 -3.26 -0.55
N ASP A 363 17.03 -2.97 0.33
CA ASP A 363 18.46 -2.90 0.08
C ASP A 363 19.30 -3.89 0.89
N VAL A 364 18.64 -4.78 1.65
CA VAL A 364 19.32 -5.75 2.52
C VAL A 364 19.15 -7.17 1.99
N GLU A 365 20.26 -7.85 1.73
CA GLU A 365 20.28 -9.25 1.32
C GLU A 365 20.37 -10.18 2.54
N ILE A 366 19.33 -10.98 2.74
CA ILE A 366 19.18 -11.84 3.93
C ILE A 366 20.17 -13.02 3.91
N GLN A 367 20.68 -13.41 2.73
CA GLN A 367 21.50 -14.62 2.57
C GLN A 367 22.95 -14.48 3.08
N THR A 368 23.39 -13.26 3.38
CA THR A 368 24.79 -12.93 3.69
C THR A 368 25.09 -12.70 5.17
N VAL A 369 24.28 -13.26 6.10
CA VAL A 369 24.58 -13.11 7.54
C VAL A 369 25.78 -13.96 7.91
N ASN A 370 26.95 -13.34 7.96
CA ASN A 370 28.20 -13.92 8.39
C ASN A 370 28.81 -13.06 9.51
N LEU A 371 28.89 -13.62 10.71
CA LEU A 371 29.47 -12.92 11.86
C LEU A 371 31.00 -12.82 11.76
N ASP A 372 31.65 -13.78 11.12
CA ASP A 372 33.10 -13.74 10.93
C ASP A 372 33.50 -12.56 10.04
N ASP A 373 32.76 -12.32 8.96
CA ASP A 373 32.96 -11.13 8.11
C ASP A 373 32.66 -9.82 8.85
N TRP A 374 31.70 -9.85 9.78
CA TRP A 374 31.41 -8.70 10.62
C TRP A 374 32.62 -8.35 11.52
N PHE A 375 33.15 -9.32 12.23
CA PHE A 375 34.28 -9.12 13.15
C PHE A 375 35.61 -8.91 12.44
N ALA A 376 35.76 -9.41 11.19
CA ALA A 376 36.94 -9.15 10.36
C ALA A 376 36.97 -7.73 9.77
N SER A 377 35.86 -7.01 9.79
CA SER A 377 35.77 -5.64 9.24
C SER A 377 36.59 -4.66 10.05
N GLN A 378 37.42 -3.88 9.37
CA GLN A 378 38.31 -2.90 9.99
C GLN A 378 37.53 -1.82 10.77
N GLU A 379 36.37 -1.38 10.26
CA GLU A 379 35.53 -0.39 10.91
C GLU A 379 35.01 -0.88 12.26
N VAL A 380 34.62 -2.15 12.34
CA VAL A 380 34.15 -2.78 13.57
C VAL A 380 35.30 -2.91 14.58
N GLN A 381 36.48 -3.37 14.12
CA GLN A 381 37.66 -3.53 14.97
C GLN A 381 38.09 -2.20 15.61
N ILE A 382 38.24 -1.15 14.80
CA ILE A 382 38.61 0.19 15.27
C ILE A 382 37.60 0.71 16.30
N TYR A 383 36.31 0.46 16.04
CA TYR A 383 35.26 0.94 16.97
C TYR A 383 35.30 0.20 18.31
N VAL A 384 35.49 -1.12 18.28
CA VAL A 384 35.59 -1.94 19.49
C VAL A 384 36.83 -1.52 20.32
N GLU A 385 37.99 -1.31 19.70
CA GLU A 385 39.19 -0.81 20.35
C GLU A 385 38.98 0.57 21.01
N GLN A 386 38.23 1.47 20.36
CA GLN A 386 37.86 2.77 20.93
C GLN A 386 36.94 2.64 22.15
N LEU A 387 36.06 1.66 22.17
CA LEU A 387 35.20 1.40 23.32
C LEU A 387 36.02 0.85 24.51
N GLU A 388 37.00 -0.01 24.25
CA GLU A 388 37.92 -0.53 25.25
C GLU A 388 38.75 0.58 25.90
N THR A 389 39.33 1.46 25.08
CA THR A 389 40.16 2.59 25.58
C THR A 389 39.37 3.60 26.40
N LYS A 390 38.08 3.75 26.16
CA LYS A 390 37.18 4.63 26.93
C LYS A 390 36.70 4.02 28.24
N GLY A 391 37.18 2.83 28.62
CA GLY A 391 36.80 2.15 29.86
C GLY A 391 35.34 1.67 29.88
N ALA A 392 34.66 1.66 28.73
CA ALA A 392 33.28 1.22 28.63
C ALA A 392 33.15 -0.31 28.60
N LEU A 393 34.23 -1.04 28.35
CA LEU A 393 34.30 -2.49 28.18
C LEU A 393 35.48 -3.05 29.01
N GLY A 394 35.16 -3.60 30.16
CA GLY A 394 36.20 -4.08 31.06
C GLY A 394 36.96 -5.35 30.62
N ILE A 395 36.59 -6.09 29.59
CA ILE A 395 37.12 -7.43 29.27
C ILE A 395 36.95 -7.84 27.77
N ALA A 396 36.77 -6.93 26.84
CA ALA A 396 36.53 -7.29 25.44
C ALA A 396 37.73 -7.98 24.74
N LYS A 397 38.93 -7.76 25.25
CA LYS A 397 40.17 -8.25 24.62
C LYS A 397 40.27 -9.77 24.52
N ALA A 398 39.71 -10.50 25.48
CA ALA A 398 39.75 -11.97 25.49
C ALA A 398 38.79 -12.59 24.44
N GLY A 399 37.58 -12.04 24.27
CA GLY A 399 36.59 -12.54 23.31
C GLY A 399 36.97 -12.23 21.86
N PHE A 400 37.51 -11.04 21.61
CA PHE A 400 37.88 -10.60 20.26
C PHE A 400 39.13 -11.34 19.74
N SER A 401 40.14 -11.55 20.58
CA SER A 401 41.32 -12.31 20.19
C SER A 401 41.00 -13.80 19.98
N PHE A 402 40.00 -14.34 20.66
CA PHE A 402 39.52 -15.71 20.45
C PHE A 402 38.79 -15.85 19.10
N LEU A 403 37.91 -14.93 18.76
CA LEU A 403 37.21 -14.94 17.45
C LEU A 403 38.17 -14.74 16.26
N SER A 404 39.18 -13.90 16.43
CA SER A 404 40.22 -13.66 15.40
C SER A 404 41.30 -14.74 15.33
N SER A 405 41.44 -15.59 16.33
CA SER A 405 42.42 -16.68 16.38
C SER A 405 41.89 -18.02 15.85
N LEU A 406 40.59 -18.13 15.55
CA LEU A 406 40.03 -19.28 14.85
C LEU A 406 40.50 -19.25 13.40
N THR A 407 41.49 -20.11 13.06
CA THR A 407 41.90 -20.29 11.69
C THR A 407 40.82 -20.95 10.84
N PRO A 408 40.74 -20.69 9.52
CA PRO A 408 39.73 -21.29 8.64
C PRO A 408 39.65 -22.82 8.70
N GLU A 409 40.76 -23.50 9.01
CA GLU A 409 40.81 -24.96 9.13
C GLU A 409 40.13 -25.50 10.40
N GLN A 410 40.19 -24.77 11.51
CA GLN A 410 39.49 -25.15 12.75
C GLN A 410 37.99 -24.85 12.70
N GLN A 411 37.58 -23.89 11.87
CA GLN A 411 36.17 -23.57 11.61
C GLN A 411 35.49 -24.67 10.78
N ILE A 412 36.19 -25.36 9.90
CA ILE A 412 35.66 -26.44 9.06
C ILE A 412 35.38 -27.71 9.90
N GLU A 413 36.23 -28.04 10.88
CA GLU A 413 36.03 -29.20 11.74
C GLU A 413 34.86 -29.01 12.75
N ASN A 414 34.62 -27.78 13.23
CA ASN A 414 33.47 -27.47 14.10
C ASN A 414 32.16 -27.32 13.35
N ASN A 415 32.16 -27.06 12.02
CA ASN A 415 30.97 -26.95 11.20
C ASN A 415 30.47 -28.29 10.60
N SER A 416 31.20 -29.39 10.80
CA SER A 416 30.94 -30.67 10.10
C SER A 416 29.91 -31.60 10.77
N SER A 417 29.20 -31.19 11.82
CA SER A 417 28.27 -32.09 12.50
C SER A 417 26.92 -31.55 12.92
N ILE A 418 26.51 -30.38 12.49
CA ILE A 418 25.14 -29.91 12.77
C ILE A 418 24.42 -29.70 11.43
N ASN A 419 23.59 -30.68 11.06
CA ASN A 419 22.62 -30.55 9.97
C ASN A 419 21.65 -29.40 10.32
N LEU A 420 21.66 -28.35 9.52
CA LEU A 420 20.80 -27.16 9.69
C LEU A 420 19.30 -27.47 9.59
N ASP A 421 18.92 -28.65 9.13
CA ASP A 421 17.50 -29.07 8.98
C ASP A 421 16.86 -29.59 10.27
N ASP A 422 17.65 -30.01 11.28
CA ASP A 422 17.14 -30.47 12.58
C ASP A 422 16.95 -29.34 13.63
N GLN A 423 17.22 -28.07 13.26
CA GLN A 423 17.08 -26.92 14.15
C GLN A 423 15.63 -26.37 14.29
N ALA A 424 14.61 -27.20 14.11
CA ALA A 424 13.20 -26.79 14.29
C ALA A 424 12.84 -26.41 15.74
N ASP A 425 13.69 -26.70 16.72
CA ASP A 425 13.40 -26.55 18.16
C ASP A 425 14.25 -25.48 18.89
N LEU A 426 14.92 -24.58 18.18
CA LEU A 426 15.53 -23.41 18.83
C LEU A 426 14.41 -22.54 19.44
N PRO A 427 14.47 -22.19 20.76
CA PRO A 427 13.57 -21.22 21.36
C PRO A 427 13.92 -19.82 20.84
N MET A 428 13.60 -19.60 19.58
CA MET A 428 13.72 -18.28 18.99
C MET A 428 12.67 -17.38 19.61
N PRO A 429 12.94 -16.11 19.88
CA PRO A 429 11.90 -15.12 20.03
C PRO A 429 11.11 -15.14 18.74
N GLY A 430 10.04 -15.91 18.71
CA GLY A 430 9.28 -16.19 17.50
C GLY A 430 8.74 -14.92 16.95
N GLY A 431 9.15 -14.53 15.73
CA GLY A 431 8.63 -13.38 14.99
C GLY A 431 8.41 -12.16 15.86
N ALA A 432 9.42 -11.76 16.66
CA ALA A 432 9.26 -10.72 17.70
C ALA A 432 8.64 -9.44 17.12
N LEU A 433 8.91 -9.13 15.87
CA LEU A 433 8.32 -8.01 15.16
C LEU A 433 6.85 -8.25 14.84
N ASP A 434 6.50 -9.46 14.39
CA ASP A 434 5.12 -9.83 14.07
C ASP A 434 4.26 -10.08 15.31
N GLU A 435 4.83 -10.62 16.39
CA GLU A 435 4.14 -10.80 17.66
C GLU A 435 3.93 -9.48 18.41
N ILE A 436 4.92 -8.58 18.41
CA ILE A 436 4.82 -7.27 19.09
C ILE A 436 3.86 -6.35 18.36
N LEU A 437 3.88 -6.33 17.04
CA LEU A 437 2.90 -5.60 16.24
C LEU A 437 1.49 -6.20 16.42
N LYS A 438 1.38 -7.52 16.62
CA LYS A 438 0.12 -8.21 16.93
C LYS A 438 -0.32 -8.01 18.39
N GLU A 439 0.55 -8.12 19.38
CA GLU A 439 0.18 -8.11 20.81
C GLU A 439 -0.21 -6.73 21.35
N LYS A 440 0.45 -5.65 20.92
CA LYS A 440 0.08 -4.29 21.33
C LYS A 440 -1.27 -3.84 20.75
N SER A 441 -1.56 -4.20 19.52
CA SER A 441 -2.86 -3.94 18.88
C SER A 441 -3.97 -4.83 19.46
N PHE A 442 -3.65 -6.04 19.91
CA PHE A 442 -4.61 -7.09 20.26
C PHE A 442 -5.18 -7.01 21.67
N LYS A 443 -4.40 -6.64 22.69
CA LYS A 443 -4.88 -6.75 24.09
C LYS A 443 -5.84 -5.67 24.56
N SER A 444 -5.93 -4.54 23.88
CA SER A 444 -6.80 -3.45 24.35
C SER A 444 -8.20 -3.40 23.77
N ARG A 445 -8.54 -4.14 22.70
CA ARG A 445 -9.83 -3.95 21.99
C ARG A 445 -10.55 -5.19 21.41
N PHE A 446 -10.04 -6.43 21.50
CA PHE A 446 -10.67 -7.53 20.77
C PHE A 446 -10.86 -8.84 21.57
N GLN A 447 -11.98 -8.94 22.29
CA GLN A 447 -12.58 -10.21 22.68
C GLN A 447 -13.37 -10.92 21.55
N SER A 448 -13.60 -10.29 20.40
CA SER A 448 -14.43 -10.84 19.33
C SER A 448 -13.67 -11.37 18.11
N ARG A 449 -12.35 -11.24 18.05
CA ARG A 449 -11.53 -11.58 16.88
C ARG A 449 -10.87 -12.96 16.92
N ASP A 450 -10.83 -13.59 18.06
CA ASP A 450 -10.29 -14.96 18.25
C ASP A 450 -11.02 -16.04 17.42
N ALA A 451 -12.26 -15.79 16.99
CA ALA A 451 -13.03 -16.72 16.17
C ALA A 451 -12.60 -16.74 14.68
N PHE A 452 -12.10 -15.63 14.13
CA PHE A 452 -11.73 -15.57 12.70
C PHE A 452 -10.31 -16.11 12.43
N LEU A 453 -9.34 -15.81 13.30
CA LEU A 453 -7.95 -16.29 13.16
C LEU A 453 -7.77 -17.77 13.56
N ARG A 454 -8.70 -18.32 14.34
CA ARG A 454 -8.77 -19.77 14.65
C ARG A 454 -9.52 -20.57 13.58
N SER A 455 -10.05 -19.95 12.53
CA SER A 455 -10.70 -20.71 11.47
C SER A 455 -9.67 -21.56 10.75
N ASP A 456 -9.90 -22.89 10.75
CA ASP A 456 -9.09 -23.89 10.00
C ASP A 456 -8.93 -23.54 8.51
N LEU A 457 -9.78 -22.64 8.00
CA LEU A 457 -9.72 -22.13 6.64
C LEU A 457 -8.49 -21.23 6.42
N PHE A 458 -8.16 -20.34 7.37
CA PHE A 458 -7.01 -19.42 7.25
C PHE A 458 -5.69 -20.19 7.38
N LYS A 459 -5.63 -21.18 8.30
CA LYS A 459 -4.48 -22.09 8.42
C LYS A 459 -4.30 -22.96 7.17
N LYS A 460 -5.38 -23.45 6.56
CA LYS A 460 -5.33 -24.20 5.29
C LYS A 460 -4.92 -23.34 4.09
N ILE A 461 -5.30 -22.06 4.04
CA ILE A 461 -4.88 -21.15 2.96
C ILE A 461 -3.39 -20.85 3.10
N ILE A 462 -2.90 -20.56 4.30
CA ILE A 462 -1.48 -20.28 4.55
C ILE A 462 -0.63 -21.55 4.31
N SER A 463 -1.03 -22.74 4.79
CA SER A 463 -0.28 -23.97 4.55
C SER A 463 -0.23 -24.35 3.05
N LYS A 464 -1.30 -24.08 2.32
CA LYS A 464 -1.36 -24.27 0.86
C LYS A 464 -0.49 -23.27 0.09
N TYR A 465 -0.37 -22.05 0.61
CA TYR A 465 0.54 -21.02 0.06
C TYR A 465 2.01 -21.37 0.29
N TYR A 466 2.35 -21.88 1.47
CA TYR A 466 3.71 -22.37 1.78
C TYR A 466 4.09 -23.60 0.94
N SER A 467 3.19 -24.55 0.73
CA SER A 467 3.47 -25.73 -0.10
C SER A 467 3.65 -25.39 -1.60
N ILE A 468 2.96 -24.36 -2.10
CA ILE A 468 3.14 -23.86 -3.49
C ILE A 468 4.45 -23.08 -3.60
N PHE A 469 4.83 -22.33 -2.57
CA PHE A 469 6.10 -21.59 -2.54
C PHE A 469 7.31 -22.51 -2.47
N GLU A 470 7.22 -23.61 -1.72
CA GLU A 470 8.25 -24.66 -1.67
C GLU A 470 8.40 -25.41 -3.00
N LEU A 471 7.29 -25.68 -3.72
CA LEU A 471 7.32 -26.26 -5.07
C LEU A 471 7.99 -25.35 -6.11
N ILE A 472 7.86 -24.02 -5.97
CA ILE A 472 8.49 -23.02 -6.85
C ILE A 472 9.99 -22.86 -6.54
N LYS A 473 10.41 -23.19 -5.32
CA LYS A 473 11.80 -23.06 -4.86
C LYS A 473 12.74 -24.16 -5.40
N ASN A 474 12.20 -25.26 -5.90
CA ASN A 474 13.00 -26.34 -6.49
C ASN A 474 13.60 -25.91 -7.83
N SER A 475 14.94 -25.98 -7.93
CA SER A 475 15.76 -25.46 -9.03
C SER A 475 15.39 -26.01 -10.43
N ASP A 476 14.84 -27.21 -10.49
CA ASP A 476 14.45 -27.86 -11.73
C ASP A 476 13.15 -27.30 -12.34
N PHE A 477 12.25 -26.81 -11.51
CA PHE A 477 10.98 -26.20 -11.95
C PHE A 477 11.19 -24.79 -12.50
N LYS A 478 12.16 -24.06 -11.98
CA LYS A 478 12.53 -22.70 -12.44
C LYS A 478 13.08 -22.70 -13.86
N SER A 479 13.86 -23.72 -14.23
CA SER A 479 14.41 -23.87 -15.58
C SER A 479 13.37 -24.27 -16.62
N TYR A 480 12.30 -24.94 -16.20
CA TYR A 480 11.20 -25.39 -17.06
C TYR A 480 10.22 -24.26 -17.42
N ILE A 481 9.94 -23.36 -16.48
CA ILE A 481 9.03 -22.22 -16.68
C ILE A 481 9.66 -21.15 -17.59
N LEU A 482 10.96 -20.88 -17.47
CA LEU A 482 11.63 -19.86 -18.29
C LEU A 482 11.72 -20.20 -19.79
N LYS A 483 11.53 -21.47 -20.18
CA LYS A 483 11.60 -21.91 -21.58
C LYS A 483 10.29 -21.87 -22.36
N ARG A 484 9.14 -21.57 -21.74
CA ARG A 484 7.84 -21.51 -22.43
C ARG A 484 6.93 -20.40 -21.88
N PRO A 485 6.78 -19.25 -22.58
CA PRO A 485 5.99 -18.10 -22.11
C PRO A 485 4.49 -18.37 -21.95
N ILE A 486 3.96 -19.49 -22.48
CA ILE A 486 2.54 -19.87 -22.38
C ILE A 486 2.16 -20.30 -20.94
N TYR A 487 3.11 -20.80 -20.15
CA TYR A 487 2.81 -21.26 -18.78
C TYR A 487 2.83 -20.13 -17.75
N THR A 488 3.50 -19.00 -18.01
CA THR A 488 3.48 -17.83 -17.13
C THR A 488 2.11 -17.15 -17.14
N SER A 489 1.43 -17.10 -18.29
CA SER A 489 0.06 -16.59 -18.38
C SER A 489 -0.97 -17.52 -17.72
N ALA A 490 -0.80 -18.84 -17.83
CA ALA A 490 -1.69 -19.81 -17.18
C ALA A 490 -1.60 -19.79 -15.65
N LEU A 491 -0.39 -19.62 -15.09
CA LEU A 491 -0.18 -19.48 -13.65
C LEU A 491 -0.74 -18.16 -13.10
N ALA A 492 -0.64 -17.07 -13.86
CA ALA A 492 -1.26 -15.79 -13.52
C ALA A 492 -2.80 -15.88 -13.53
N PHE A 493 -3.38 -16.60 -14.50
CA PHE A 493 -4.83 -16.85 -14.58
C PHE A 493 -5.33 -17.75 -13.43
N ILE A 494 -4.58 -18.76 -13.04
CA ILE A 494 -4.92 -19.63 -11.90
C ILE A 494 -4.85 -18.84 -10.59
N GLY A 495 -3.86 -17.95 -10.41
CA GLY A 495 -3.76 -17.06 -9.27
C GLY A 495 -4.95 -16.08 -9.17
N LEU A 496 -5.36 -15.48 -10.29
CA LEU A 496 -6.53 -14.60 -10.36
C LEU A 496 -7.86 -15.35 -10.14
N PHE A 497 -7.97 -16.59 -10.62
CA PHE A 497 -9.16 -17.41 -10.43
C PHE A 497 -9.34 -17.84 -8.95
N ILE A 498 -8.25 -18.17 -8.27
CA ILE A 498 -8.26 -18.52 -6.84
C ILE A 498 -8.60 -17.28 -5.98
N LEU A 499 -8.12 -16.09 -6.34
CA LEU A 499 -8.49 -14.83 -5.69
C LEU A 499 -9.97 -14.46 -5.93
N GLY A 500 -10.47 -14.64 -7.15
CA GLY A 500 -11.86 -14.36 -7.50
C GLY A 500 -12.85 -15.30 -6.80
N THR A 501 -12.55 -16.59 -6.71
CA THR A 501 -13.40 -17.56 -6.03
C THR A 501 -13.40 -17.37 -4.50
N SER A 502 -12.27 -16.97 -3.91
CA SER A 502 -12.18 -16.65 -2.46
C SER A 502 -13.00 -15.42 -2.09
N LEU A 503 -12.98 -14.37 -2.91
CA LEU A 503 -13.82 -13.17 -2.73
C LEU A 503 -15.31 -13.49 -2.94
N GLY A 504 -15.66 -14.32 -3.94
CA GLY A 504 -17.05 -14.73 -4.21
C GLY A 504 -17.66 -15.50 -3.03
N ILE A 505 -16.92 -16.38 -2.39
CA ILE A 505 -17.36 -17.15 -1.22
C ILE A 505 -17.57 -16.23 0.00
N ILE A 506 -16.73 -15.21 0.20
CA ILE A 506 -16.86 -14.23 1.29
C ILE A 506 -18.11 -13.36 1.10
N VAL A 507 -18.37 -12.91 -0.13
CA VAL A 507 -19.56 -12.11 -0.46
C VAL A 507 -20.85 -12.92 -0.32
N GLN A 508 -20.87 -14.18 -0.76
CA GLN A 508 -22.04 -15.06 -0.62
C GLN A 508 -22.34 -15.39 0.85
N ARG A 509 -21.32 -15.56 1.69
CA ARG A 509 -21.49 -15.83 3.12
C ARG A 509 -22.05 -14.61 3.86
N LYS A 510 -21.60 -13.41 3.53
CA LYS A 510 -22.09 -12.16 4.10
C LYS A 510 -23.54 -11.86 3.70
N ALA A 511 -23.95 -12.23 2.49
CA ALA A 511 -25.33 -12.15 2.02
C ALA A 511 -26.26 -13.16 2.73
N SER A 512 -25.75 -14.37 3.03
CA SER A 512 -26.48 -15.41 3.78
C SER A 512 -26.67 -15.05 5.26
N GLU A 513 -25.69 -14.40 5.90
CA GLU A 513 -25.81 -13.92 7.29
C GLU A 513 -26.79 -12.75 7.41
N ASN A 514 -26.81 -11.83 6.46
CA ASN A 514 -27.80 -10.74 6.43
C ASN A 514 -29.23 -11.23 6.19
N ASN A 515 -29.43 -12.27 5.41
CA ASN A 515 -30.76 -12.88 5.20
C ASN A 515 -31.24 -13.63 6.45
N ASN A 516 -30.37 -14.22 7.24
CA ASN A 516 -30.74 -14.85 8.52
C ASN A 516 -31.10 -13.82 9.61
N LEU A 517 -30.41 -12.67 9.64
CA LEU A 517 -30.75 -11.58 10.57
C LEU A 517 -32.10 -10.94 10.24
N ASN A 518 -32.44 -10.80 8.96
CA ASN A 518 -33.75 -10.26 8.54
C ASN A 518 -34.92 -11.25 8.79
N ASN A 519 -34.67 -12.55 8.79
CA ASN A 519 -35.70 -13.57 9.13
C ASN A 519 -35.93 -13.71 10.64
N ILE A 520 -34.98 -13.34 11.48
CA ILE A 520 -35.15 -13.33 12.94
C ILE A 520 -35.90 -12.08 13.39
N SER A 521 -35.72 -10.93 12.74
CA SER A 521 -36.44 -9.70 13.05
C SER A 521 -37.90 -9.71 12.57
N SER A 522 -38.25 -10.54 11.61
CA SER A 522 -39.65 -10.70 11.14
C SER A 522 -40.50 -11.71 11.94
N SER A 523 -39.87 -12.55 12.77
CA SER A 523 -40.59 -13.51 13.63
C SER A 523 -40.94 -12.99 15.04
N GLU A 524 -40.41 -11.85 15.47
CA GLU A 524 -40.70 -11.24 16.77
C GLU A 524 -41.83 -10.18 16.75
N SER A 525 -42.38 -9.85 15.57
CA SER A 525 -43.44 -8.81 15.47
C SER A 525 -44.88 -9.33 15.46
N VAL A 526 -45.13 -10.60 15.79
CA VAL A 526 -46.48 -11.23 15.76
C VAL A 526 -46.87 -11.80 17.12
N VAL A 527 -46.62 -11.10 18.23
CA VAL A 527 -47.34 -11.36 19.52
C VAL A 527 -47.39 -10.03 20.28
N ASN A 528 -48.49 -9.30 20.15
CA ASN A 528 -49.15 -8.56 21.22
C ASN A 528 -50.13 -7.49 20.66
N THR A 529 -51.38 -7.87 20.46
CA THR A 529 -52.49 -6.94 20.50
C THR A 529 -53.45 -7.34 21.66
N PRO A 530 -53.69 -6.48 22.65
CA PRO A 530 -54.70 -6.77 23.65
C PRO A 530 -56.09 -6.41 23.10
N ARG A 531 -57.04 -7.37 23.19
CA ARG A 531 -58.48 -7.19 22.97
C ARG A 531 -59.01 -6.15 23.93
N ARG A 532 -59.60 -5.08 23.40
CA ARG A 532 -60.54 -4.24 24.12
C ARG A 532 -61.90 -4.91 24.09
N VAL A 533 -62.40 -5.23 25.29
CA VAL A 533 -63.81 -5.58 25.54
C VAL A 533 -64.57 -4.28 25.69
N GLY A 534 -65.70 -4.15 24.98
CA GLY A 534 -66.60 -3.03 25.09
C GLY A 534 -67.60 -3.19 26.25
N SER A 535 -68.05 -2.09 26.73
CA SER A 535 -69.39 -1.81 27.21
C SER A 535 -69.69 -0.37 26.88
#